data_76bc6f1a00a0d3223566d5d218233697
#
_entry.id   76bc6f1a00a0d3223566d5d218233697
#
_cell.length_a   1.000
_cell.length_b   1.000
_cell.length_c   1.000
_cell.angle_alpha   90.00
_cell.angle_beta   90.00
_cell.angle_gamma   90.00
#
_symmetry.space_group_name_H-M   'P 1'
#
loop_
_entity.id
_entity.type
_entity.pdbx_description
1 polymer ?
#
loop_
_entity_poly.entity_id
_entity_poly.type
_entity_poly.pdbx_seq_one_letter_code
_entity_poly.pdbx_strand_id
1 'polypeptide(L)'
;MKPYILDDASAVEYKRLDLMSKILDPWTRGYLTTLGVGEGWNCLELGGGNGSIAEWLADRVGATGSVTSIDINPVLLELLPQQNVSVQQVDVRTSELGSKSYDLVTCRALLHQIADYAPQVVARMAEAVKPGGWLLIQEPDFHLAPTTEPEIWARTWKGLIDWGHANGVDWLIGRRLPSMVAGLGLGHPLAKTDVQNFRGGDRGALYFQLFLAEVRNRVIEGGQLDAATIDGASALLNDPDYWTQCWMMTAVWLRKPFP
;
A
#
# COMPACT_ATOMS: atom_id res chain seq x y z
N MET A 1 1.42 -17.34 12.88
CA MET A 1 1.34 -16.31 11.84
C MET A 1 1.58 -14.98 12.52
N LYS A 2 2.50 -14.14 12.03
CA LYS A 2 2.73 -12.82 12.65
C LYS A 2 1.48 -11.95 12.44
N PRO A 3 0.97 -11.23 13.46
CA PRO A 3 -0.16 -10.32 13.30
C PRO A 3 0.21 -9.15 12.39
N TYR A 4 -0.80 -8.49 11.83
CA TYR A 4 -0.64 -7.21 11.14
C TYR A 4 -0.11 -6.17 12.14
N ILE A 5 0.92 -5.41 11.77
CA ILE A 5 1.62 -4.54 12.72
C ILE A 5 0.89 -3.22 13.03
N LEU A 6 -0.14 -2.87 12.26
CA LEU A 6 -0.92 -1.63 12.39
C LEU A 6 -2.41 -1.95 12.62
N ASP A 7 -2.70 -3.07 13.29
CA ASP A 7 -4.06 -3.57 13.43
C ASP A 7 -4.75 -2.92 14.62
N ASP A 8 -5.43 -1.84 14.34
CA ASP A 8 -6.48 -1.36 15.23
C ASP A 8 -7.55 -0.61 14.41
N ALA A 9 -8.81 -1.10 14.43
CA ALA A 9 -9.97 -0.39 13.86
C ALA A 9 -10.32 0.86 14.70
N SER A 10 -9.31 1.54 15.21
CA SER A 10 -9.43 2.74 16.05
C SER A 10 -9.66 3.99 15.18
N ALA A 11 -10.15 5.05 15.81
CA ALA A 11 -10.25 6.36 15.18
C ALA A 11 -8.87 6.90 14.71
N VAL A 12 -7.78 6.46 15.34
CA VAL A 12 -6.41 6.82 14.96
C VAL A 12 -6.01 6.14 13.66
N GLU A 13 -6.30 4.83 13.52
CA GLU A 13 -6.03 4.08 12.29
C GLU A 13 -6.85 4.62 11.11
N TYR A 14 -8.15 4.91 11.32
CA TYR A 14 -8.97 5.56 10.31
C TYR A 14 -8.34 6.89 9.83
N LYS A 15 -7.89 7.74 10.77
CA LYS A 15 -7.25 9.01 10.44
C LYS A 15 -5.94 8.81 9.67
N ARG A 16 -5.14 7.80 10.04
CA ARG A 16 -3.89 7.46 9.36
C ARG A 16 -4.16 7.00 7.93
N LEU A 17 -5.14 6.11 7.72
CA LEU A 17 -5.55 5.62 6.40
C LEU A 17 -6.16 6.76 5.55
N ASP A 18 -6.94 7.65 6.12
CA ASP A 18 -7.50 8.82 5.43
C ASP A 18 -6.40 9.77 4.94
N LEU A 19 -5.39 10.05 5.78
CA LEU A 19 -4.22 10.83 5.36
C LEU A 19 -3.44 10.14 4.23
N MET A 20 -3.20 8.83 4.35
CA MET A 20 -2.54 8.04 3.31
C MET A 20 -3.30 8.10 1.99
N SER A 21 -4.61 7.92 2.02
CA SER A 21 -5.47 7.99 0.84
C SER A 21 -5.39 9.38 0.19
N LYS A 22 -5.50 10.45 0.95
CA LYS A 22 -5.39 11.83 0.44
C LYS A 22 -4.04 12.13 -0.24
N ILE A 23 -2.99 11.41 0.13
CA ILE A 23 -1.66 11.55 -0.47
C ILE A 23 -1.52 10.65 -1.71
N LEU A 24 -1.91 9.38 -1.61
CA LEU A 24 -1.60 8.37 -2.61
C LEU A 24 -2.70 8.19 -3.68
N ASP A 25 -3.96 8.49 -3.37
CA ASP A 25 -5.08 8.31 -4.31
C ASP A 25 -4.88 9.03 -5.64
N PRO A 26 -4.37 10.28 -5.70
CA PRO A 26 -4.14 10.93 -6.97
C PRO A 26 -3.23 10.12 -7.92
N TRP A 27 -2.19 9.46 -7.38
CA TRP A 27 -1.31 8.60 -8.17
C TRP A 27 -2.02 7.32 -8.63
N THR A 28 -2.67 6.63 -7.69
CA THR A 28 -3.40 5.39 -7.97
C THR A 28 -4.49 5.62 -9.02
N ARG A 29 -5.31 6.65 -8.85
CA ARG A 29 -6.37 7.03 -9.79
C ARG A 29 -5.80 7.41 -11.17
N GLY A 30 -4.63 8.05 -11.21
CA GLY A 30 -3.91 8.36 -12.45
C GLY A 30 -3.51 7.09 -13.21
N TYR A 31 -2.94 6.09 -12.53
CA TYR A 31 -2.63 4.79 -13.12
C TYR A 31 -3.90 4.08 -13.61
N LEU A 32 -4.90 3.94 -12.76
CA LEU A 32 -6.16 3.28 -13.12
C LEU A 32 -6.85 3.92 -14.32
N THR A 33 -6.83 5.26 -14.40
CA THR A 33 -7.33 6.00 -15.57
C THR A 33 -6.53 5.69 -16.82
N THR A 34 -5.20 5.64 -16.73
CA THR A 34 -4.29 5.32 -17.84
C THR A 34 -4.50 3.88 -18.34
N LEU A 35 -4.81 2.94 -17.44
CA LEU A 35 -5.12 1.55 -17.80
C LEU A 35 -6.50 1.40 -18.46
N GLY A 36 -7.32 2.45 -18.45
CA GLY A 36 -8.62 2.48 -19.10
C GLY A 36 -9.76 1.88 -18.28
N VAL A 37 -9.61 1.86 -16.93
CA VAL A 37 -10.71 1.41 -16.04
C VAL A 37 -12.00 2.16 -16.40
N GLY A 38 -13.06 1.43 -16.70
CA GLY A 38 -14.30 2.00 -17.21
C GLY A 38 -15.51 1.10 -16.99
N GLU A 39 -16.63 1.55 -17.55
CA GLU A 39 -17.94 0.93 -17.37
C GLU A 39 -17.94 -0.57 -17.69
N GLY A 40 -18.61 -1.35 -16.84
CA GLY A 40 -18.78 -2.80 -16.99
C GLY A 40 -17.60 -3.65 -16.54
N TRP A 41 -16.48 -3.05 -16.04
CA TRP A 41 -15.36 -3.84 -15.57
C TRP A 41 -15.65 -4.52 -14.23
N ASN A 42 -15.11 -5.75 -14.08
CA ASN A 42 -15.06 -6.44 -12.80
C ASN A 42 -13.67 -6.23 -12.20
N CYS A 43 -13.59 -5.59 -11.06
CA CYS A 43 -12.35 -5.25 -10.38
C CYS A 43 -12.22 -6.02 -9.07
N LEU A 44 -10.98 -6.45 -8.75
CA LEU A 44 -10.61 -7.01 -7.45
C LEU A 44 -9.55 -6.09 -6.82
N GLU A 45 -9.82 -5.61 -5.62
CA GLU A 45 -8.89 -4.87 -4.78
C GLU A 45 -8.51 -5.70 -3.56
N LEU A 46 -7.20 -5.87 -3.33
CA LEU A 46 -6.65 -6.53 -2.15
C LEU A 46 -6.15 -5.48 -1.16
N GLY A 47 -6.54 -5.61 0.11
CA GLY A 47 -6.17 -4.66 1.16
C GLY A 47 -6.89 -3.32 0.99
N GLY A 48 -8.22 -3.34 0.94
CA GLY A 48 -9.03 -2.16 0.63
C GLY A 48 -8.94 -1.04 1.67
N GLY A 49 -8.53 -1.35 2.91
CA GLY A 49 -8.29 -0.37 3.98
C GLY A 49 -9.53 0.46 4.30
N ASN A 50 -9.47 1.78 4.05
CA ASN A 50 -10.62 2.69 4.25
C ASN A 50 -11.57 2.79 3.05
N GLY A 51 -11.34 2.01 1.99
CA GLY A 51 -12.23 1.91 0.84
C GLY A 51 -12.10 3.01 -0.22
N SER A 52 -11.15 3.93 -0.11
CA SER A 52 -11.06 5.09 -1.02
C SER A 52 -10.85 4.74 -2.49
N ILE A 53 -10.19 3.61 -2.78
CA ILE A 53 -10.01 3.12 -4.15
C ILE A 53 -11.17 2.24 -4.57
N ALA A 54 -11.74 1.39 -3.68
CA ALA A 54 -12.95 0.64 -3.95
C ALA A 54 -14.11 1.56 -4.36
N GLU A 55 -14.33 2.66 -3.61
CA GLU A 55 -15.32 3.69 -3.92
C GLU A 55 -15.09 4.31 -5.30
N TRP A 56 -13.88 4.74 -5.58
CA TRP A 56 -13.53 5.33 -6.88
C TRP A 56 -13.71 4.34 -8.04
N LEU A 57 -13.30 3.06 -7.83
CA LEU A 57 -13.50 2.01 -8.82
C LEU A 57 -14.99 1.78 -9.08
N ALA A 58 -15.81 1.72 -8.02
CA ALA A 58 -17.26 1.51 -8.13
C ALA A 58 -17.93 2.59 -8.98
N ASP A 59 -17.55 3.85 -8.77
CA ASP A 59 -18.06 4.96 -9.58
C ASP A 59 -17.64 4.84 -11.05
N ARG A 60 -16.40 4.36 -11.31
CA ARG A 60 -15.86 4.25 -12.68
C ARG A 60 -16.42 3.08 -13.47
N VAL A 61 -16.67 1.95 -12.80
CA VAL A 61 -17.22 0.76 -13.48
C VAL A 61 -18.73 0.82 -13.65
N GLY A 62 -19.39 1.72 -12.93
CA GLY A 62 -20.82 1.98 -13.06
C GLY A 62 -21.71 0.80 -12.66
N ALA A 63 -23.00 0.90 -12.99
CA ALA A 63 -24.01 -0.08 -12.58
C ALA A 63 -23.85 -1.46 -13.26
N THR A 64 -23.14 -1.53 -14.38
CA THR A 64 -22.91 -2.77 -15.13
C THR A 64 -21.60 -3.47 -14.76
N GLY A 65 -20.74 -2.79 -13.99
CA GLY A 65 -19.50 -3.34 -13.42
C GLY A 65 -19.62 -3.70 -11.95
N SER A 66 -18.58 -4.29 -11.41
CA SER A 66 -18.52 -4.66 -10.00
C SER A 66 -17.11 -4.47 -9.43
N VAL A 67 -17.05 -4.23 -8.12
CA VAL A 67 -15.80 -4.21 -7.35
C VAL A 67 -15.90 -5.23 -6.23
N THR A 68 -14.94 -6.13 -6.16
CA THR A 68 -14.73 -6.96 -4.97
C THR A 68 -13.56 -6.35 -4.22
N SER A 69 -13.78 -5.86 -3.00
CA SER A 69 -12.72 -5.35 -2.13
C SER A 69 -12.55 -6.29 -0.94
N ILE A 70 -11.34 -6.79 -0.77
CA ILE A 70 -11.04 -7.77 0.28
C ILE A 70 -10.01 -7.21 1.25
N ASP A 71 -10.22 -7.49 2.54
CA ASP A 71 -9.31 -7.11 3.62
C ASP A 71 -9.34 -8.17 4.72
N ILE A 72 -8.29 -8.26 5.53
CA ILE A 72 -8.27 -9.11 6.71
C ILE A 72 -9.17 -8.54 7.82
N ASN A 73 -9.33 -7.21 7.85
CA ASN A 73 -10.23 -6.47 8.73
C ASN A 73 -11.09 -5.46 7.92
N PRO A 74 -12.24 -5.87 7.39
CA PRO A 74 -13.02 -5.07 6.47
C PRO A 74 -13.94 -4.02 7.13
N VAL A 75 -13.84 -3.79 8.43
CA VAL A 75 -14.77 -2.92 9.19
C VAL A 75 -14.96 -1.54 8.56
N LEU A 76 -13.90 -0.94 8.00
CA LEU A 76 -14.01 0.36 7.34
C LEU A 76 -14.60 0.25 5.93
N LEU A 77 -14.39 -0.87 5.23
CA LEU A 77 -14.97 -1.13 3.92
C LEU A 77 -16.48 -1.33 3.99
N GLU A 78 -17.00 -1.89 5.08
CA GLU A 78 -18.43 -2.11 5.28
C GLU A 78 -19.23 -0.81 5.39
N LEU A 79 -18.54 0.33 5.55
CA LEU A 79 -19.16 1.66 5.58
C LEU A 79 -19.40 2.25 4.18
N LEU A 80 -18.90 1.61 3.12
CA LEU A 80 -19.05 2.09 1.74
C LEU A 80 -20.53 2.04 1.31
N PRO A 81 -21.04 3.14 0.72
CA PRO A 81 -22.45 3.21 0.32
C PRO A 81 -22.73 2.55 -1.05
N GLN A 82 -21.70 2.20 -1.84
CA GLN A 82 -21.83 1.73 -3.20
C GLN A 82 -22.42 0.32 -3.27
N GLN A 83 -23.54 0.14 -4.00
CA GLN A 83 -24.21 -1.14 -4.13
C GLN A 83 -23.48 -2.15 -5.03
N ASN A 84 -22.58 -1.68 -5.90
CA ASN A 84 -21.75 -2.50 -6.79
C ASN A 84 -20.39 -2.86 -6.18
N VAL A 85 -20.21 -2.63 -4.87
CA VAL A 85 -19.04 -3.09 -4.09
C VAL A 85 -19.43 -4.29 -3.25
N SER A 86 -18.70 -5.39 -3.41
CA SER A 86 -18.75 -6.58 -2.55
C SER A 86 -17.56 -6.56 -1.61
N VAL A 87 -17.81 -6.46 -0.32
CA VAL A 87 -16.78 -6.49 0.73
C VAL A 87 -16.65 -7.90 1.30
N GLN A 88 -15.42 -8.39 1.44
CA GLN A 88 -15.17 -9.73 1.97
C GLN A 88 -14.00 -9.70 2.96
N GLN A 89 -14.15 -10.41 4.08
CA GLN A 89 -13.06 -10.66 5.00
C GLN A 89 -12.21 -11.84 4.49
N VAL A 90 -10.98 -11.54 4.03
CA VAL A 90 -10.10 -12.54 3.41
C VAL A 90 -8.65 -12.34 3.86
N ASP A 91 -8.02 -13.42 4.31
CA ASP A 91 -6.57 -13.46 4.47
C ASP A 91 -5.91 -13.84 3.14
N VAL A 92 -5.36 -12.84 2.45
CA VAL A 92 -4.72 -13.02 1.13
C VAL A 92 -3.47 -13.92 1.17
N ARG A 93 -2.91 -14.19 2.36
CA ARG A 93 -1.74 -15.07 2.52
C ARG A 93 -2.08 -16.53 2.23
N THR A 94 -3.32 -16.93 2.47
CA THR A 94 -3.75 -18.33 2.41
C THR A 94 -4.91 -18.60 1.47
N SER A 95 -5.67 -17.57 1.11
CA SER A 95 -6.90 -17.72 0.33
C SER A 95 -6.64 -17.69 -1.17
N GLU A 96 -7.48 -18.43 -1.91
CA GLU A 96 -7.57 -18.32 -3.36
C GLU A 96 -8.32 -17.03 -3.75
N LEU A 97 -7.89 -16.40 -4.84
CA LEU A 97 -8.47 -15.14 -5.34
C LEU A 97 -9.39 -15.34 -6.56
N GLY A 98 -9.70 -16.59 -6.89
CA GLY A 98 -10.37 -16.94 -8.15
C GLY A 98 -9.40 -17.02 -9.33
N SER A 99 -9.90 -17.42 -10.48
CA SER A 99 -9.07 -17.56 -11.69
C SER A 99 -9.75 -16.89 -12.88
N LYS A 100 -9.00 -16.04 -13.60
CA LYS A 100 -9.38 -15.41 -14.89
C LYS A 100 -10.74 -14.68 -14.85
N SER A 101 -11.07 -14.04 -13.74
CA SER A 101 -12.41 -13.48 -13.48
C SER A 101 -12.46 -11.95 -13.55
N TYR A 102 -11.33 -11.26 -13.39
CA TYR A 102 -11.29 -9.82 -13.21
C TYR A 102 -10.62 -9.10 -14.38
N ASP A 103 -11.17 -7.94 -14.77
CA ASP A 103 -10.58 -7.00 -15.72
C ASP A 103 -9.37 -6.29 -15.12
N LEU A 104 -9.45 -6.03 -13.82
CA LEU A 104 -8.39 -5.44 -13.00
C LEU A 104 -8.24 -6.22 -11.70
N VAL A 105 -7.00 -6.54 -11.34
CA VAL A 105 -6.63 -6.94 -9.98
C VAL A 105 -5.59 -5.96 -9.48
N THR A 106 -5.84 -5.35 -8.32
CA THR A 106 -4.95 -4.31 -7.77
C THR A 106 -4.73 -4.47 -6.27
N CYS A 107 -3.58 -4.02 -5.80
CA CYS A 107 -3.32 -3.75 -4.37
C CYS A 107 -2.41 -2.53 -4.21
N ARG A 108 -2.52 -1.90 -3.03
CA ARG A 108 -1.67 -0.77 -2.65
C ARG A 108 -1.28 -0.87 -1.19
N ALA A 109 0.02 -0.78 -0.91
CA ALA A 109 0.58 -0.78 0.45
C ALA A 109 0.14 -1.98 1.29
N LEU A 110 0.10 -3.16 0.67
CA LEU A 110 -0.29 -4.44 1.27
C LEU A 110 0.89 -5.41 1.37
N LEU A 111 1.62 -5.63 0.26
CA LEU A 111 2.61 -6.71 0.17
C LEU A 111 3.80 -6.49 1.10
N HIS A 112 4.16 -5.24 1.38
CA HIS A 112 5.22 -4.94 2.35
C HIS A 112 4.90 -5.45 3.77
N GLN A 113 3.62 -5.56 4.13
CA GLN A 113 3.18 -6.06 5.44
C GLN A 113 3.24 -7.60 5.54
N ILE A 114 3.29 -8.26 4.40
CA ILE A 114 3.28 -9.72 4.26
C ILE A 114 4.42 -10.21 3.37
N ALA A 115 5.61 -9.63 3.57
CA ALA A 115 6.75 -9.74 2.66
C ALA A 115 7.12 -11.19 2.30
N ASP A 116 7.05 -12.12 3.27
CA ASP A 116 7.33 -13.54 3.07
C ASP A 116 6.33 -14.24 2.13
N TYR A 117 5.13 -13.69 2.00
CA TYR A 117 4.05 -14.23 1.15
C TYR A 117 3.89 -13.46 -0.16
N ALA A 118 4.58 -12.33 -0.32
CA ALA A 118 4.38 -11.43 -1.45
C ALA A 118 4.51 -12.13 -2.82
N PRO A 119 5.52 -12.99 -3.09
CA PRO A 119 5.62 -13.68 -4.38
C PRO A 119 4.41 -14.55 -4.70
N GLN A 120 3.91 -15.30 -3.70
CA GLN A 120 2.74 -16.18 -3.85
C GLN A 120 1.46 -15.38 -4.04
N VAL A 121 1.29 -14.27 -3.31
CA VAL A 121 0.14 -13.37 -3.46
C VAL A 121 0.14 -12.74 -4.85
N VAL A 122 1.27 -12.25 -5.34
CA VAL A 122 1.42 -11.67 -6.68
C VAL A 122 1.08 -12.72 -7.78
N ALA A 123 1.50 -13.96 -7.62
CA ALA A 123 1.15 -15.03 -8.56
C ALA A 123 -0.37 -15.28 -8.60
N ARG A 124 -1.03 -15.36 -7.43
CA ARG A 124 -2.50 -15.53 -7.35
C ARG A 124 -3.25 -14.32 -7.89
N MET A 125 -2.75 -13.10 -7.63
CA MET A 125 -3.31 -11.88 -8.25
C MET A 125 -3.28 -11.98 -9.78
N ALA A 126 -2.14 -12.36 -10.34
CA ALA A 126 -2.00 -12.51 -11.79
C ALA A 126 -2.88 -13.64 -12.36
N GLU A 127 -3.10 -14.72 -11.61
CA GLU A 127 -4.02 -15.78 -12.01
C GLU A 127 -5.47 -15.29 -12.06
N ALA A 128 -5.89 -14.50 -11.07
CA ALA A 128 -7.23 -13.92 -10.99
C ALA A 128 -7.55 -12.95 -12.15
N VAL A 129 -6.55 -12.31 -12.75
CA VAL A 129 -6.71 -11.46 -13.93
C VAL A 129 -7.13 -12.30 -15.13
N LYS A 130 -8.17 -11.89 -15.86
CA LYS A 130 -8.59 -12.53 -17.12
C LYS A 130 -7.61 -12.19 -18.27
N PRO A 131 -7.54 -13.01 -19.35
CA PRO A 131 -6.76 -12.63 -20.54
C PRO A 131 -7.16 -11.24 -21.05
N GLY A 132 -6.16 -10.40 -21.34
CA GLY A 132 -6.36 -9.01 -21.75
C GLY A 132 -6.63 -8.01 -20.61
N GLY A 133 -6.85 -8.49 -19.37
CA GLY A 133 -7.02 -7.67 -18.17
C GLY A 133 -5.69 -7.14 -17.61
N TRP A 134 -5.76 -6.39 -16.52
CA TRP A 134 -4.64 -5.70 -15.92
C TRP A 134 -4.36 -6.15 -14.49
N LEU A 135 -3.07 -6.29 -14.17
CA LEU A 135 -2.51 -6.33 -12.84
C LEU A 135 -1.89 -4.97 -12.54
N LEU A 136 -2.22 -4.34 -11.40
CA LEU A 136 -1.59 -3.13 -10.89
C LEU A 136 -1.21 -3.34 -9.43
N ILE A 137 0.06 -3.17 -9.10
CA ILE A 137 0.59 -3.28 -7.73
C ILE A 137 1.34 -2.01 -7.40
N GLN A 138 1.07 -1.43 -6.23
CA GLN A 138 1.76 -0.24 -5.73
C GLN A 138 2.26 -0.47 -4.30
N GLU A 139 3.58 -0.42 -4.12
CA GLU A 139 4.20 -0.66 -2.82
C GLU A 139 5.25 0.39 -2.46
N PRO A 140 5.45 0.65 -1.16
CA PRO A 140 6.46 1.60 -0.73
C PRO A 140 7.87 1.10 -0.99
N ASP A 141 8.79 2.05 -1.16
CA ASP A 141 10.24 1.83 -1.13
C ASP A 141 10.93 3.00 -0.42
N PHE A 142 11.13 2.87 0.87
CA PHE A 142 11.70 3.95 1.69
C PHE A 142 13.22 4.03 1.66
N HIS A 143 13.90 3.55 0.60
CA HIS A 143 15.37 3.50 0.56
C HIS A 143 16.07 4.86 0.59
N LEU A 144 15.40 5.93 0.19
CA LEU A 144 15.97 7.27 0.30
C LEU A 144 15.94 7.79 1.75
N ALA A 145 14.96 7.38 2.54
CA ALA A 145 14.76 7.91 3.88
C ALA A 145 16.00 7.78 4.81
N PRO A 146 16.75 6.65 4.80
CA PRO A 146 18.02 6.55 5.57
C PRO A 146 19.18 7.39 5.06
N THR A 147 19.02 8.07 3.93
CA THR A 147 20.06 8.91 3.30
C THR A 147 19.73 10.40 3.31
N THR A 148 18.57 10.77 3.88
CA THR A 148 18.15 12.17 3.98
C THR A 148 18.68 12.85 5.23
N GLU A 149 18.71 14.19 5.20
CA GLU A 149 19.06 15.01 6.36
C GLU A 149 17.78 15.45 7.11
N PRO A 150 17.89 15.76 8.40
CA PRO A 150 19.06 15.61 9.27
C PRO A 150 19.29 14.15 9.69
N GLU A 151 20.48 13.85 10.23
CA GLU A 151 20.89 12.50 10.63
C GLU A 151 19.89 11.77 11.54
N ILE A 152 19.19 12.50 12.42
CA ILE A 152 18.18 11.91 13.30
C ILE A 152 17.02 11.27 12.51
N TRP A 153 16.63 11.85 11.39
CA TRP A 153 15.62 11.29 10.48
C TRP A 153 16.15 10.03 9.77
N ALA A 154 17.36 10.11 9.26
CA ALA A 154 18.04 8.98 8.61
C ALA A 154 18.21 7.78 9.58
N ARG A 155 18.66 8.03 10.82
CA ARG A 155 18.77 7.01 11.87
C ARG A 155 17.41 6.38 12.19
N THR A 156 16.38 7.20 12.32
CA THR A 156 15.02 6.72 12.60
C THR A 156 14.57 5.73 11.53
N TRP A 157 14.72 6.09 10.24
CA TRP A 157 14.33 5.21 9.16
C TRP A 157 15.18 3.94 9.05
N LYS A 158 16.46 4.03 9.32
CA LYS A 158 17.32 2.83 9.40
C LYS A 158 16.79 1.87 10.46
N GLY A 159 16.55 2.35 11.67
CA GLY A 159 16.03 1.52 12.76
C GLY A 159 14.62 0.98 12.47
N LEU A 160 13.75 1.76 11.83
CA LEU A 160 12.43 1.30 11.40
C LEU A 160 12.53 0.18 10.36
N ILE A 161 13.38 0.32 9.35
CA ILE A 161 13.59 -0.71 8.32
C ILE A 161 14.11 -2.00 8.96
N ASP A 162 15.12 -1.91 9.84
CA ASP A 162 15.67 -3.06 10.55
C ASP A 162 14.60 -3.75 11.43
N TRP A 163 13.81 -2.95 12.15
CA TRP A 163 12.68 -3.45 12.94
C TRP A 163 11.61 -4.11 12.06
N GLY A 164 11.26 -3.50 10.95
CA GLY A 164 10.31 -4.05 9.99
C GLY A 164 10.73 -5.43 9.50
N HIS A 165 11.96 -5.56 9.02
CA HIS A 165 12.51 -6.83 8.56
C HIS A 165 12.45 -7.91 9.66
N ALA A 166 12.81 -7.56 10.90
CA ALA A 166 12.73 -8.49 12.03
C ALA A 166 11.28 -8.95 12.32
N ASN A 167 10.29 -8.15 11.91
CA ASN A 167 8.87 -8.40 12.13
C ASN A 167 8.09 -8.85 10.87
N GLY A 168 8.79 -9.14 9.76
CA GLY A 168 8.18 -9.65 8.53
C GLY A 168 7.57 -8.56 7.65
N VAL A 169 7.93 -7.29 7.90
CA VAL A 169 7.58 -6.13 7.08
C VAL A 169 8.77 -5.69 6.25
N ASP A 170 8.57 -5.46 4.96
CA ASP A 170 9.61 -5.00 4.06
C ASP A 170 9.23 -3.68 3.39
N TRP A 171 9.61 -2.59 4.03
CA TRP A 171 9.41 -1.24 3.48
C TRP A 171 10.28 -0.90 2.26
N LEU A 172 11.10 -1.85 1.79
CA LEU A 172 11.93 -1.73 0.59
C LEU A 172 11.44 -2.62 -0.55
N ILE A 173 10.24 -3.21 -0.44
CA ILE A 173 9.72 -4.18 -1.40
C ILE A 173 9.47 -3.56 -2.79
N GLY A 174 9.17 -2.26 -2.85
CA GLY A 174 8.84 -1.55 -4.09
C GLY A 174 9.87 -1.76 -5.20
N ARG A 175 11.18 -1.71 -4.88
CA ARG A 175 12.26 -1.93 -5.85
C ARG A 175 12.31 -3.34 -6.44
N ARG A 176 11.70 -4.32 -5.77
CA ARG A 176 11.69 -5.73 -6.19
C ARG A 176 10.44 -6.09 -6.99
N LEU A 177 9.38 -5.27 -6.94
CA LEU A 177 8.13 -5.54 -7.66
C LEU A 177 8.32 -5.76 -9.16
N PRO A 178 9.10 -4.94 -9.91
CA PRO A 178 9.28 -5.16 -11.34
C PRO A 178 9.81 -6.55 -11.66
N SER A 179 10.84 -7.01 -10.93
CA SER A 179 11.42 -8.34 -11.10
C SER A 179 10.45 -9.45 -10.66
N MET A 180 9.68 -9.21 -9.58
CA MET A 180 8.69 -10.17 -9.09
C MET A 180 7.57 -10.39 -10.11
N VAL A 181 7.05 -9.32 -10.72
CA VAL A 181 6.01 -9.40 -11.75
C VAL A 181 6.57 -9.97 -13.07
N ALA A 182 7.79 -9.60 -13.46
CA ALA A 182 8.45 -10.16 -14.64
C ALA A 182 8.67 -11.69 -14.50
N GLY A 183 8.98 -12.16 -13.30
CA GLY A 183 9.15 -13.58 -12.96
C GLY A 183 7.91 -14.44 -13.18
N LEU A 184 6.72 -13.85 -13.35
CA LEU A 184 5.49 -14.58 -13.70
C LEU A 184 5.50 -15.13 -15.13
N GLY A 185 6.41 -14.67 -16.00
CA GLY A 185 6.49 -15.13 -17.39
C GLY A 185 5.32 -14.69 -18.28
N LEU A 186 4.58 -13.65 -17.87
CA LEU A 186 3.39 -13.14 -18.57
C LEU A 186 3.71 -11.95 -19.51
N GLY A 187 4.97 -11.65 -19.73
CA GLY A 187 5.43 -10.52 -20.54
C GLY A 187 6.26 -9.52 -19.74
N HIS A 188 6.47 -8.34 -20.30
CA HIS A 188 7.27 -7.28 -19.67
C HIS A 188 6.36 -6.31 -18.91
N PRO A 189 6.45 -6.21 -17.58
CA PRO A 189 5.74 -5.21 -16.82
C PRO A 189 6.29 -3.82 -17.11
N LEU A 190 5.45 -2.80 -16.99
CA LEU A 190 5.86 -1.41 -16.89
C LEU A 190 5.94 -1.04 -15.42
N ALA A 191 6.86 -0.13 -15.09
CA ALA A 191 7.04 0.32 -13.72
C ALA A 191 7.35 1.82 -13.68
N LYS A 192 6.90 2.47 -12.61
CA LYS A 192 7.21 3.86 -12.30
C LYS A 192 7.27 4.03 -10.79
N THR A 193 8.21 4.85 -10.31
CA THR A 193 8.27 5.25 -8.90
C THR A 193 7.94 6.72 -8.78
N ASP A 194 6.92 7.04 -8.01
CA ASP A 194 6.55 8.40 -7.63
C ASP A 194 7.14 8.73 -6.25
N VAL A 195 7.63 9.96 -6.09
CA VAL A 195 8.26 10.44 -4.86
C VAL A 195 7.49 11.65 -4.35
N GLN A 196 7.10 11.60 -3.06
CA GLN A 196 6.45 12.71 -2.40
C GLN A 196 7.43 13.51 -1.55
N ASN A 197 7.52 14.82 -1.83
CA ASN A 197 8.09 15.80 -0.91
C ASN A 197 7.02 16.23 0.08
N PHE A 198 7.38 16.36 1.34
CA PHE A 198 6.53 16.99 2.35
C PHE A 198 7.35 17.83 3.32
N ARG A 199 6.68 18.74 4.01
CA ARG A 199 7.26 19.56 5.08
C ARG A 199 6.58 19.27 6.40
N GLY A 200 7.22 19.68 7.48
CA GLY A 200 6.61 19.60 8.81
C GLY A 200 5.26 20.32 8.87
N GLY A 201 4.30 19.70 9.54
CA GLY A 201 2.93 20.18 9.69
C GLY A 201 1.98 19.89 8.52
N ASP A 202 2.46 19.40 7.36
CA ASP A 202 1.57 19.00 6.27
C ASP A 202 1.00 17.57 6.46
N ARG A 203 0.21 17.10 5.47
CA ARG A 203 -0.44 15.79 5.54
C ARG A 203 0.55 14.63 5.64
N GLY A 204 1.69 14.74 4.95
CA GLY A 204 2.74 13.71 5.00
C GLY A 204 3.38 13.64 6.38
N ALA A 205 3.71 14.78 6.96
CA ALA A 205 4.22 14.88 8.32
C ALA A 205 3.22 14.32 9.35
N LEU A 206 1.94 14.70 9.24
CA LEU A 206 0.89 14.18 10.13
C LEU A 206 0.73 12.65 10.02
N TYR A 207 0.80 12.09 8.81
CA TYR A 207 0.79 10.65 8.62
C TYR A 207 1.95 9.98 9.36
N PHE A 208 3.18 10.48 9.17
CA PHE A 208 4.35 9.90 9.83
C PHE A 208 4.37 10.10 11.34
N GLN A 209 3.78 11.19 11.85
CA GLN A 209 3.59 11.36 13.30
C GLN A 209 2.71 10.25 13.88
N LEU A 210 1.57 9.97 13.24
CA LEU A 210 0.67 8.90 13.67
C LEU A 210 1.37 7.54 13.55
N PHE A 211 2.09 7.29 12.46
CA PHE A 211 2.85 6.07 12.26
C PHE A 211 3.93 5.88 13.32
N LEU A 212 4.76 6.91 13.58
CA LEU A 212 5.81 6.85 14.62
C LEU A 212 5.21 6.62 16.01
N ALA A 213 4.11 7.28 16.34
CA ALA A 213 3.41 7.09 17.62
C ALA A 213 2.94 5.65 17.79
N GLU A 214 2.38 5.05 16.73
CA GLU A 214 1.89 3.67 16.71
C GLU A 214 3.01 2.65 16.92
N VAL A 215 4.15 2.81 16.26
CA VAL A 215 5.25 1.82 16.33
C VAL A 215 6.24 2.07 17.45
N ARG A 216 6.21 3.25 18.09
CA ARG A 216 7.21 3.76 19.04
C ARG A 216 7.63 2.74 20.09
N ASN A 217 6.68 2.24 20.88
CA ASN A 217 7.01 1.34 21.97
C ASN A 217 7.61 0.03 21.49
N ARG A 218 7.06 -0.53 20.41
CA ARG A 218 7.53 -1.80 19.84
C ARG A 218 8.94 -1.70 19.26
N VAL A 219 9.29 -0.57 18.63
CA VAL A 219 10.63 -0.34 18.06
C VAL A 219 11.68 -0.13 19.17
N ILE A 220 11.29 0.55 20.26
CA ILE A 220 12.15 0.74 21.46
C ILE A 220 12.37 -0.60 22.18
N GLU A 221 11.30 -1.34 22.45
CA GLU A 221 11.37 -2.67 23.08
C GLU A 221 12.17 -3.67 22.24
N GLY A 222 12.10 -3.56 20.92
CA GLY A 222 12.91 -4.33 19.97
C GLY A 222 14.40 -3.94 19.95
N GLY A 223 14.77 -2.82 20.58
CA GLY A 223 16.16 -2.36 20.68
C GLY A 223 16.74 -1.72 19.42
N GLN A 224 15.91 -1.45 18.38
CA GLN A 224 16.39 -0.82 17.13
C GLN A 224 16.55 0.70 17.25
N LEU A 225 15.75 1.35 18.09
CA LEU A 225 15.81 2.79 18.33
C LEU A 225 15.61 3.10 19.82
N ASP A 226 16.23 4.18 20.27
CA ASP A 226 15.94 4.77 21.56
C ASP A 226 14.81 5.82 21.48
N ALA A 227 14.22 6.14 22.63
CA ALA A 227 13.13 7.10 22.72
C ALA A 227 13.52 8.49 22.19
N ALA A 228 14.75 8.95 22.51
CA ALA A 228 15.22 10.27 22.11
C ALA A 228 15.32 10.41 20.58
N THR A 229 15.71 9.35 19.87
CA THR A 229 15.77 9.32 18.41
C THR A 229 14.37 9.45 17.80
N ILE A 230 13.39 8.68 18.29
CA ILE A 230 12.01 8.76 17.77
C ILE A 230 11.36 10.10 18.11
N ASP A 231 11.53 10.59 19.32
CA ASP A 231 10.96 11.85 19.78
C ASP A 231 11.58 13.05 19.01
N GLY A 232 12.88 12.99 18.71
CA GLY A 232 13.53 13.98 17.85
C GLY A 232 13.05 13.95 16.41
N ALA A 233 12.84 12.77 15.82
CA ALA A 233 12.25 12.64 14.48
C ALA A 233 10.80 13.19 14.47
N SER A 234 10.02 12.91 15.52
CA SER A 234 8.66 13.45 15.66
C SER A 234 8.66 14.97 15.79
N ALA A 235 9.66 15.56 16.44
CA ALA A 235 9.80 17.01 16.54
C ALA A 235 10.04 17.67 15.17
N LEU A 236 10.87 17.04 14.29
CA LEU A 236 11.07 17.53 12.92
C LEU A 236 9.75 17.59 12.13
N LEU A 237 8.85 16.63 12.33
CA LEU A 237 7.56 16.60 11.65
C LEU A 237 6.62 17.74 12.07
N ASN A 238 6.93 18.48 13.14
CA ASN A 238 6.23 19.70 13.56
C ASN A 238 6.90 20.98 13.06
N ASP A 239 8.15 20.90 12.58
CA ASP A 239 8.91 22.07 12.11
C ASP A 239 8.49 22.46 10.68
N PRO A 240 7.84 23.63 10.48
CA PRO A 240 7.38 24.04 9.15
C PRO A 240 8.52 24.34 8.17
N ASP A 241 9.76 24.48 8.65
CA ASP A 241 10.93 24.72 7.81
C ASP A 241 11.64 23.41 7.41
N TYR A 242 11.26 22.28 8.03
CA TYR A 242 11.79 20.97 7.68
C TYR A 242 11.11 20.39 6.43
N TRP A 243 11.91 19.99 5.44
CA TRP A 243 11.47 19.31 4.22
C TRP A 243 12.17 17.97 4.05
N THR A 244 11.45 16.98 3.55
CA THR A 244 12.02 15.66 3.25
C THR A 244 11.36 14.98 2.04
N GLN A 245 12.12 14.06 1.41
CA GLN A 245 11.68 13.15 0.34
C GLN A 245 11.60 11.73 0.89
N CYS A 246 10.65 11.44 1.70
CA CYS A 246 10.59 10.14 2.35
C CYS A 246 9.65 9.17 1.64
N TRP A 247 8.51 9.63 1.17
CA TRP A 247 7.51 8.73 0.63
C TRP A 247 7.74 8.44 -0.85
N MET A 248 8.12 7.21 -1.11
CA MET A 248 8.24 6.67 -2.45
C MET A 248 7.27 5.51 -2.63
N MET A 249 6.55 5.51 -3.75
CA MET A 249 5.65 4.43 -4.14
C MET A 249 6.04 3.93 -5.53
N THR A 250 6.40 2.66 -5.61
CA THR A 250 6.64 2.00 -6.89
C THR A 250 5.36 1.34 -7.37
N ALA A 251 4.86 1.79 -8.50
CA ALA A 251 3.77 1.17 -9.24
C ALA A 251 4.33 0.23 -10.30
N VAL A 252 3.79 -0.97 -10.38
CA VAL A 252 4.09 -1.94 -11.44
C VAL A 252 2.78 -2.42 -12.03
N TRP A 253 2.67 -2.41 -13.37
CA TRP A 253 1.48 -2.90 -14.05
C TRP A 253 1.83 -3.77 -15.24
N LEU A 254 0.98 -4.75 -15.46
CA LEU A 254 1.12 -5.72 -16.54
C LEU A 254 -0.25 -6.02 -17.16
N ARG A 255 -0.34 -5.98 -18.47
CA ARG A 255 -1.50 -6.52 -19.18
C ARG A 255 -1.31 -8.00 -19.41
N LYS A 256 -2.21 -8.82 -18.89
CA LYS A 256 -2.15 -10.27 -19.10
C LYS A 256 -2.35 -10.60 -20.57
N PRO A 257 -1.46 -11.38 -21.21
CA PRO A 257 -1.61 -11.71 -22.61
C PRO A 257 -2.90 -12.49 -22.89
N PHE A 258 -3.40 -12.39 -24.11
CA PHE A 258 -4.39 -13.31 -24.61
C PHE A 258 -3.75 -14.69 -24.84
N PRO A 259 -4.51 -15.78 -24.76
CA PRO A 259 -4.03 -17.14 -25.01
C PRO A 259 -3.40 -17.30 -26.40
#